data_0c9b6cded120fa76ecaaa5ad001e5a23
#
_entry.id   0c9b6cded120fa76ecaaa5ad001e5a23
#
_cell.length_a   1.000
_cell.length_b   1.000
_cell.length_c   1.000
_cell.angle_alpha   90.00
_cell.angle_beta   90.00
_cell.angle_gamma   90.00
#
_symmetry.space_group_name_H-M   'P 1'
#
loop_
_entity.id
_entity.type
_entity.pdbx_description
1 polymer ?
#
loop_
_entity_poly.entity_id
_entity_poly.type
_entity_poly.pdbx_seq_one_letter_code
_entity_poly.pdbx_strand_id
1 'polypeptide(L)'
;DRLRSRGLGDVYKRQGYTYLYRLNCGGDAYTDTYGQVWAQDNSRYSHSWAESFIHPSDSVQLLSPYQASQRTTNDPIHGTRDWELFQTFRFGRHKLNFRFPVPDGEYRVELYFTEPWHGTGGGVQTDCEGLRIFDVAVNDKVLLDDLDVWAEAGHDGACKKVVNAVVKGGVLKIDFPEVKAGQALICGIAIASAASVEPVANQGADCLLYTSPSPRDRS
;
A
#
# COMPACT_ATOMS: atom_id res chain seq x y z
N ASP A 1 -31.75 -0.77 -3.20
CA ASP A 1 -31.54 -0.48 -1.75
C ASP A 1 -30.32 -1.14 -1.09
N ARG A 2 -29.37 -1.67 -1.91
CA ARG A 2 -28.13 -2.28 -1.40
C ARG A 2 -26.88 -1.38 -1.45
N LEU A 3 -27.00 -0.18 -1.94
CA LEU A 3 -25.85 0.75 -2.14
C LEU A 3 -25.63 1.76 -1.01
N ARG A 4 -26.50 1.82 0.00
CA ARG A 4 -26.40 2.80 1.10
C ARG A 4 -25.60 2.37 2.34
N SER A 5 -25.23 1.10 2.48
CA SER A 5 -24.62 0.62 3.73
C SER A 5 -23.07 0.55 3.74
N ARG A 6 -22.41 0.74 2.58
CA ARG A 6 -20.94 0.62 2.50
C ARG A 6 -20.17 1.88 2.93
N GLY A 7 -20.76 3.06 2.82
CA GLY A 7 -20.06 4.32 3.16
C GLY A 7 -20.06 4.69 4.65
N LEU A 8 -21.09 4.34 5.40
CA LEU A 8 -21.21 4.69 6.82
C LEU A 8 -20.44 3.72 7.73
N GLY A 9 -20.30 2.44 7.33
CA GLY A 9 -19.58 1.45 8.12
C GLY A 9 -18.06 1.70 8.18
N ASP A 10 -17.48 2.32 7.16
CA ASP A 10 -16.05 2.61 7.09
C ASP A 10 -15.65 3.81 7.95
N VAL A 11 -16.51 4.80 8.08
CA VAL A 11 -16.27 5.99 8.91
C VAL A 11 -16.31 5.61 10.40
N TYR A 12 -17.24 4.77 10.81
CA TYR A 12 -17.36 4.34 12.21
C TYR A 12 -16.27 3.34 12.64
N LYS A 13 -15.74 2.53 11.74
CA LYS A 13 -14.64 1.61 12.05
C LYS A 13 -13.27 2.29 12.13
N ARG A 14 -13.15 3.54 11.68
CA ARG A 14 -11.94 4.36 11.85
C ARG A 14 -11.84 5.03 13.22
N GLN A 15 -12.92 5.07 13.99
CA GLN A 15 -12.91 5.59 15.35
C GLN A 15 -12.20 4.59 16.27
N GLY A 16 -11.03 4.95 16.74
CA GLY A 16 -10.21 4.15 17.65
C GLY A 16 -8.85 3.70 17.10
N TYR A 17 -8.51 4.05 15.88
CA TYR A 17 -7.20 3.78 15.31
C TYR A 17 -6.39 5.07 15.11
N THR A 18 -5.13 5.05 15.54
CA THR A 18 -4.16 6.10 15.23
C THR A 18 -3.30 5.64 14.07
N TYR A 19 -3.37 6.35 12.94
CA TYR A 19 -2.56 6.05 11.77
C TYR A 19 -1.15 6.61 11.97
N LEU A 20 -0.16 5.74 11.88
CA LEU A 20 1.26 6.08 11.96
C LEU A 20 1.84 6.36 10.58
N TYR A 21 1.39 5.63 9.57
CA TYR A 21 1.86 5.77 8.20
C TYR A 21 0.70 5.72 7.22
N ARG A 22 0.80 6.55 6.18
CA ARG A 22 0.06 6.47 4.92
C ARG A 22 1.06 6.74 3.81
N LEU A 23 1.33 5.77 2.97
CA LEU A 23 2.32 5.83 1.91
C LEU A 23 1.64 5.67 0.56
N ASN A 24 1.85 6.63 -0.36
CA ASN A 24 1.47 6.53 -1.76
C ASN A 24 2.60 5.84 -2.52
N CYS A 25 2.48 4.54 -2.77
CA CYS A 25 3.56 3.74 -3.33
C CYS A 25 3.88 4.13 -4.77
N GLY A 26 5.13 4.51 -5.01
CA GLY A 26 5.60 4.96 -6.31
C GLY A 26 5.11 6.34 -6.74
N GLY A 27 4.40 7.07 -5.88
CA GLY A 27 3.82 8.38 -6.18
C GLY A 27 4.30 9.50 -5.27
N ASP A 28 3.86 10.70 -5.64
CA ASP A 28 4.05 11.92 -4.86
C ASP A 28 3.09 11.96 -3.66
N ALA A 29 3.26 12.96 -2.79
CA ALA A 29 2.34 13.17 -1.69
C ALA A 29 0.92 13.44 -2.22
N TYR A 30 -0.06 12.78 -1.62
CA TYR A 30 -1.47 12.85 -2.02
C TYR A 30 -2.36 13.17 -0.81
N THR A 31 -3.36 13.99 -1.01
CA THR A 31 -4.38 14.25 0.02
C THR A 31 -5.70 13.63 -0.39
N ASP A 32 -6.19 12.66 0.39
CA ASP A 32 -7.42 11.94 0.08
C ASP A 32 -8.69 12.79 0.29
N THR A 33 -9.83 12.27 -0.14
CA THR A 33 -11.14 12.95 -0.03
C THR A 33 -11.58 13.21 1.42
N TYR A 34 -10.91 12.62 2.39
CA TYR A 34 -11.12 12.87 3.82
C TYR A 34 -10.13 13.88 4.41
N GLY A 35 -9.28 14.50 3.57
CA GLY A 35 -8.27 15.45 3.99
C GLY A 35 -7.04 14.81 4.65
N GLN A 36 -6.84 13.51 4.47
CA GLN A 36 -5.70 12.81 5.05
C GLN A 36 -4.55 12.77 4.05
N VAL A 37 -3.35 13.08 4.52
CA VAL A 37 -2.16 13.11 3.67
C VAL A 37 -1.52 11.73 3.60
N TRP A 38 -1.26 11.29 2.39
CA TRP A 38 -0.44 10.14 2.05
C TRP A 38 0.95 10.64 1.68
N ALA A 39 1.94 10.13 2.37
CA ALA A 39 3.33 10.54 2.13
C ALA A 39 3.80 10.05 0.76
N GLN A 40 4.69 10.83 0.16
CA GLN A 40 5.42 10.43 -1.03
C GLN A 40 6.22 9.15 -0.74
N ASP A 41 6.25 8.24 -1.70
CA ASP A 41 7.11 7.06 -1.63
C ASP A 41 8.57 7.46 -1.83
N ASN A 42 9.40 7.08 -0.86
CA ASN A 42 10.83 7.26 -0.93
C ASN A 42 11.55 6.00 -0.45
N SER A 43 12.84 5.91 -0.74
CA SER A 43 13.68 4.76 -0.41
C SER A 43 13.77 4.45 1.08
N ARG A 44 13.34 5.37 1.94
CA ARG A 44 13.39 5.14 3.39
C ARG A 44 12.44 4.05 3.87
N TYR A 45 11.27 3.91 3.22
CA TYR A 45 10.24 2.95 3.63
C TYR A 45 10.08 1.79 2.67
N SER A 46 10.50 1.94 1.43
CA SER A 46 10.40 0.89 0.43
C SER A 46 11.76 0.30 0.13
N HIS A 47 11.90 -0.97 0.43
CA HIS A 47 12.99 -1.82 0.00
C HIS A 47 12.55 -2.54 -1.28
N SER A 48 12.21 -1.75 -2.30
CA SER A 48 11.98 -2.27 -3.63
C SER A 48 13.31 -2.58 -4.29
N TRP A 49 13.27 -3.09 -5.48
CA TRP A 49 14.46 -3.29 -6.28
C TRP A 49 15.38 -2.05 -6.28
N ALA A 50 14.82 -0.85 -6.32
CA ALA A 50 15.57 0.38 -6.23
C ALA A 50 16.54 0.42 -5.06
N GLU A 51 16.07 0.08 -3.87
CA GLU A 51 16.90 0.15 -2.67
C GLU A 51 17.93 -0.97 -2.61
N SER A 52 17.61 -2.15 -3.12
CA SER A 52 18.56 -3.24 -3.24
C SER A 52 19.80 -2.87 -4.04
N PHE A 53 19.66 -1.92 -4.98
CA PHE A 53 20.78 -1.43 -5.78
C PHE A 53 21.72 -0.49 -5.03
N ILE A 54 21.26 0.07 -3.92
CA ILE A 54 22.08 0.96 -3.10
C ILE A 54 22.98 0.14 -2.16
N HIS A 55 22.70 -1.14 -1.99
CA HIS A 55 23.49 -2.00 -1.13
C HIS A 55 24.88 -2.26 -1.76
N PRO A 56 25.99 -1.99 -1.03
CA PRO A 56 27.34 -2.07 -1.60
C PRO A 56 27.73 -3.42 -2.18
N SER A 57 27.08 -4.50 -1.73
CA SER A 57 27.33 -5.86 -2.20
C SER A 57 26.47 -6.28 -3.39
N ASP A 58 25.59 -5.40 -3.88
CA ASP A 58 24.66 -5.74 -4.94
C ASP A 58 25.23 -5.33 -6.31
N SER A 59 25.59 -6.31 -7.11
CA SER A 59 26.11 -6.11 -8.46
C SER A 59 25.11 -5.51 -9.45
N VAL A 60 23.85 -5.38 -9.03
CA VAL A 60 22.75 -4.85 -9.85
C VAL A 60 22.65 -3.31 -9.77
N GLN A 61 23.54 -2.65 -9.06
CA GLN A 61 23.64 -1.19 -8.92
C GLN A 61 23.68 -0.40 -10.23
N LEU A 62 23.95 -1.06 -11.33
CA LEU A 62 24.10 -0.44 -12.65
C LEU A 62 22.77 -0.18 -13.36
N LEU A 63 21.67 -0.76 -12.92
CA LEU A 63 20.37 -0.57 -13.52
C LEU A 63 19.62 0.58 -12.85
N SER A 64 18.85 1.33 -13.61
CA SER A 64 17.99 2.38 -13.06
C SER A 64 16.84 1.75 -12.25
N PRO A 65 16.89 1.80 -10.95
CA PRO A 65 15.95 1.07 -10.10
C PRO A 65 14.54 1.63 -10.18
N TYR A 66 14.38 2.94 -10.29
CA TYR A 66 13.07 3.59 -10.34
C TYR A 66 12.27 3.18 -11.55
N GLN A 67 12.91 3.01 -12.69
CA GLN A 67 12.24 2.55 -13.90
C GLN A 67 11.79 1.10 -13.81
N ALA A 68 12.48 0.30 -13.03
CA ALA A 68 12.20 -1.12 -12.89
C ALA A 68 11.13 -1.42 -11.83
N SER A 69 10.89 -0.52 -10.89
CA SER A 69 10.05 -0.78 -9.71
C SER A 69 8.90 0.19 -9.51
N GLN A 70 8.70 1.13 -10.40
CA GLN A 70 7.70 2.20 -10.29
C GLN A 70 7.03 2.44 -11.62
N ARG A 71 5.71 2.62 -11.61
CA ARG A 71 4.90 2.97 -12.79
C ARG A 71 3.72 3.84 -12.39
N THR A 72 3.13 4.46 -13.40
CA THR A 72 1.93 5.27 -13.32
C THR A 72 0.97 4.83 -14.42
N THR A 73 -0.32 4.75 -14.12
CA THR A 73 -1.40 4.75 -15.11
C THR A 73 -2.08 6.10 -15.09
N ASN A 74 -2.62 6.51 -16.24
CA ASN A 74 -3.43 7.73 -16.33
C ASN A 74 -4.93 7.41 -16.44
N ASP A 75 -5.27 6.12 -16.42
CA ASP A 75 -6.66 5.69 -16.53
C ASP A 75 -7.41 5.94 -15.22
N PRO A 76 -8.69 6.32 -15.29
CA PRO A 76 -9.53 6.47 -14.11
C PRO A 76 -9.72 5.14 -13.39
N ILE A 77 -9.53 5.12 -12.07
CA ILE A 77 -9.73 3.91 -11.26
C ILE A 77 -11.15 3.91 -10.71
N HIS A 78 -11.92 2.87 -11.02
CA HIS A 78 -13.28 2.74 -10.56
C HIS A 78 -13.38 2.11 -9.14
N GLY A 79 -14.55 2.23 -8.50
CA GLY A 79 -14.80 1.65 -7.17
C GLY A 79 -14.29 2.50 -6.01
N THR A 80 -13.67 3.66 -6.25
CA THR A 80 -13.18 4.58 -5.22
C THR A 80 -13.44 6.04 -5.59
N ARG A 81 -13.37 6.92 -4.59
CA ARG A 81 -13.31 8.38 -4.81
C ARG A 81 -11.88 8.90 -4.82
N ASP A 82 -10.98 8.15 -4.24
CA ASP A 82 -9.54 8.46 -4.12
C ASP A 82 -8.76 7.71 -5.20
N TRP A 83 -9.23 7.85 -6.44
CA TRP A 83 -8.70 7.10 -7.59
C TRP A 83 -7.24 7.45 -7.91
N GLU A 84 -6.79 8.66 -7.62
CA GLU A 84 -5.40 9.08 -7.81
C GLU A 84 -4.41 8.27 -6.96
N LEU A 85 -4.82 7.80 -5.76
CA LEU A 85 -3.99 6.92 -4.91
C LEU A 85 -3.65 5.60 -5.60
N PHE A 86 -4.47 5.16 -6.55
CA PHE A 86 -4.28 3.91 -7.26
C PHE A 86 -3.58 4.06 -8.60
N GLN A 87 -3.33 5.29 -9.06
CA GLN A 87 -2.68 5.55 -10.34
C GLN A 87 -1.17 5.39 -10.31
N THR A 88 -0.55 5.39 -9.13
CA THR A 88 0.86 5.11 -8.96
C THR A 88 1.05 3.83 -8.19
N PHE A 89 2.11 3.09 -8.51
CA PHE A 89 2.38 1.82 -7.85
C PHE A 89 3.84 1.42 -7.91
N ARG A 90 4.27 0.66 -6.89
CA ARG A 90 5.50 -0.13 -6.93
C ARG A 90 5.19 -1.54 -7.39
N PHE A 91 6.11 -2.14 -8.15
CA PHE A 91 5.94 -3.49 -8.66
C PHE A 91 7.25 -4.25 -8.74
N GLY A 92 7.19 -5.57 -8.68
CA GLY A 92 8.34 -6.43 -8.82
C GLY A 92 8.01 -7.90 -8.63
N ARG A 93 8.97 -8.79 -8.94
CA ARG A 93 8.89 -10.23 -8.66
C ARG A 93 9.67 -10.60 -7.42
N HIS A 94 10.87 -10.05 -7.31
CA HIS A 94 11.79 -10.33 -6.23
C HIS A 94 12.17 -9.01 -5.59
N LYS A 95 12.45 -8.99 -4.31
CA LYS A 95 12.92 -7.82 -3.57
C LYS A 95 11.93 -6.66 -3.42
N LEU A 96 10.69 -6.73 -3.91
CA LEU A 96 9.66 -5.76 -3.55
C LEU A 96 9.29 -5.97 -2.08
N ASN A 97 9.60 -5.01 -1.24
CA ASN A 97 9.29 -5.07 0.18
C ASN A 97 9.30 -3.69 0.84
N PHE A 98 8.68 -3.60 2.01
CA PHE A 98 8.59 -2.36 2.78
C PHE A 98 8.92 -2.63 4.25
N ARG A 99 9.54 -1.64 4.90
CA ARG A 99 9.94 -1.71 6.31
C ARG A 99 9.54 -0.42 7.00
N PHE A 100 8.70 -0.55 8.03
CA PHE A 100 8.18 0.59 8.79
C PHE A 100 8.63 0.47 10.24
N PRO A 101 9.45 1.41 10.75
CA PRO A 101 9.74 1.48 12.18
C PRO A 101 8.46 1.81 12.96
N VAL A 102 8.04 0.90 13.83
CA VAL A 102 6.87 1.07 14.70
C VAL A 102 7.15 0.42 16.05
N PRO A 103 6.60 0.91 17.17
CA PRO A 103 6.68 0.23 18.46
C PRO A 103 6.12 -1.19 18.40
N ASP A 104 6.54 -2.05 19.34
CA ASP A 104 5.91 -3.36 19.49
C ASP A 104 4.43 -3.22 19.84
N GLY A 105 3.58 -4.04 19.23
CA GLY A 105 2.14 -3.96 19.43
C GLY A 105 1.31 -4.58 18.30
N GLU A 106 0.01 -4.34 18.37
CA GLU A 106 -0.95 -4.80 17.36
C GLU A 106 -1.28 -3.67 16.40
N TYR A 107 -1.28 -3.99 15.12
CA TYR A 107 -1.48 -3.05 14.01
C TYR A 107 -2.53 -3.53 13.04
N ARG A 108 -3.32 -2.57 12.55
CA ARG A 108 -4.14 -2.70 11.37
C ARG A 108 -3.32 -2.22 10.16
N VAL A 109 -3.18 -3.06 9.16
CA VAL A 109 -2.48 -2.76 7.91
C VAL A 109 -3.49 -2.75 6.78
N GLU A 110 -3.57 -1.64 6.07
CA GLU A 110 -4.43 -1.47 4.91
C GLU A 110 -3.55 -1.43 3.66
N LEU A 111 -3.84 -2.30 2.71
CA LEU A 111 -3.09 -2.49 1.48
C LEU A 111 -4.01 -2.17 0.29
N TYR A 112 -3.51 -1.36 -0.64
CA TYR A 112 -4.27 -0.84 -1.77
C TYR A 112 -3.65 -1.31 -3.06
N PHE A 113 -4.46 -1.89 -3.95
CA PHE A 113 -4.06 -2.50 -5.21
C PHE A 113 -4.99 -2.08 -6.33
N THR A 114 -4.51 -2.15 -7.56
CA THR A 114 -5.30 -2.11 -8.79
C THR A 114 -4.65 -3.02 -9.83
N GLU A 115 -5.39 -3.44 -10.85
CA GLU A 115 -4.82 -4.12 -12.03
C GLU A 115 -4.83 -3.16 -13.22
N PRO A 116 -3.71 -2.44 -13.48
CA PRO A 116 -3.68 -1.40 -14.50
C PRO A 116 -3.28 -1.91 -15.88
N TRP A 117 -2.96 -3.19 -16.02
CA TRP A 117 -2.35 -3.74 -17.23
C TRP A 117 -3.21 -4.78 -17.94
N HIS A 118 -3.68 -5.79 -17.21
CA HIS A 118 -4.46 -6.86 -17.79
C HIS A 118 -5.92 -6.44 -17.95
N GLY A 119 -6.51 -6.74 -19.12
CA GLY A 119 -7.90 -6.42 -19.42
C GLY A 119 -8.11 -5.15 -20.24
N THR A 120 -7.05 -4.48 -20.70
CA THR A 120 -7.12 -3.31 -21.61
C THR A 120 -7.48 -3.76 -23.02
N GLY A 121 -8.66 -4.08 -23.34
CA GLY A 121 -8.94 -4.63 -24.65
C GLY A 121 -10.10 -4.00 -25.40
N GLY A 122 -10.00 -2.74 -25.79
CA GLY A 122 -10.76 -2.18 -26.92
C GLY A 122 -12.24 -2.55 -27.02
N GLY A 123 -13.02 -2.49 -25.93
CA GLY A 123 -14.47 -2.72 -25.95
C GLY A 123 -14.91 -4.19 -25.83
N VAL A 124 -14.00 -5.14 -25.77
CA VAL A 124 -14.27 -6.54 -25.44
C VAL A 124 -13.68 -6.81 -24.06
N GLN A 125 -14.56 -7.18 -23.13
CA GLN A 125 -14.11 -7.60 -21.81
C GLN A 125 -13.36 -8.93 -21.96
N THR A 126 -12.06 -8.93 -21.70
CA THR A 126 -11.20 -10.11 -21.74
C THR A 126 -11.06 -10.62 -20.31
N ASP A 127 -11.29 -11.90 -20.11
CA ASP A 127 -11.00 -12.55 -18.84
C ASP A 127 -9.49 -12.63 -18.65
N CYS A 128 -9.01 -12.02 -17.58
CA CYS A 128 -7.60 -11.94 -17.23
C CYS A 128 -7.31 -12.54 -15.85
N GLU A 129 -8.24 -13.33 -15.30
CA GLU A 129 -8.02 -14.09 -14.08
C GLU A 129 -6.79 -15.01 -14.24
N GLY A 130 -5.96 -15.05 -13.21
CA GLY A 130 -4.75 -15.86 -13.21
C GLY A 130 -3.51 -15.22 -13.85
N LEU A 131 -3.63 -14.06 -14.50
CA LEU A 131 -2.47 -13.43 -15.15
C LEU A 131 -1.56 -12.65 -14.20
N ARG A 132 -2.06 -12.34 -12.99
CA ARG A 132 -1.27 -11.75 -11.91
C ARG A 132 -1.67 -12.39 -10.58
N ILE A 133 -0.80 -13.22 -10.04
CA ILE A 133 -1.01 -13.92 -8.77
C ILE A 133 0.22 -13.77 -7.90
N PHE A 134 0.04 -13.29 -6.67
CA PHE A 134 1.12 -13.12 -5.71
C PHE A 134 0.64 -13.19 -4.27
N ASP A 135 1.57 -13.55 -3.38
CA ASP A 135 1.34 -13.56 -1.96
C ASP A 135 1.75 -12.23 -1.32
N VAL A 136 1.08 -11.87 -0.23
CA VAL A 136 1.50 -10.77 0.63
C VAL A 136 1.69 -11.28 2.05
N ALA A 137 2.89 -11.09 2.57
CA ALA A 137 3.25 -11.41 3.94
C ALA A 137 3.41 -10.14 4.77
N VAL A 138 2.97 -10.20 6.02
CA VAL A 138 3.26 -9.17 7.03
C VAL A 138 3.96 -9.85 8.21
N ASN A 139 5.15 -9.35 8.57
CA ASN A 139 6.02 -9.93 9.60
C ASN A 139 6.23 -11.44 9.42
N ASP A 140 6.69 -11.81 8.23
CA ASP A 140 7.04 -13.17 7.82
C ASP A 140 5.83 -14.16 7.78
N LYS A 141 4.60 -13.66 7.96
CA LYS A 141 3.37 -14.46 7.85
C LYS A 141 2.60 -14.07 6.59
N VAL A 142 2.36 -15.02 5.69
CA VAL A 142 1.46 -14.84 4.55
C VAL A 142 0.04 -14.60 5.07
N LEU A 143 -0.52 -13.45 4.74
CA LEU A 143 -1.86 -13.03 5.14
C LEU A 143 -2.81 -12.88 3.95
N LEU A 144 -2.26 -12.68 2.75
CA LEU A 144 -2.98 -12.78 1.49
C LEU A 144 -2.24 -13.82 0.66
N ASP A 145 -2.89 -14.95 0.45
CA ASP A 145 -2.39 -16.10 -0.31
C ASP A 145 -3.05 -16.05 -1.69
N ASP A 146 -2.25 -16.19 -2.74
CA ASP A 146 -2.70 -16.20 -4.13
C ASP A 146 -3.62 -15.02 -4.51
N LEU A 147 -3.25 -13.79 -4.10
CA LEU A 147 -4.03 -12.62 -4.46
C LEU A 147 -4.02 -12.39 -5.97
N ASP A 148 -5.19 -12.50 -6.58
CA ASP A 148 -5.48 -12.08 -7.94
C ASP A 148 -6.28 -10.78 -7.92
N VAL A 149 -5.61 -9.65 -8.20
CA VAL A 149 -6.22 -8.32 -8.14
C VAL A 149 -7.29 -8.15 -9.22
N TRP A 150 -7.10 -8.79 -10.40
CA TRP A 150 -8.08 -8.72 -11.47
C TRP A 150 -9.36 -9.50 -11.13
N ALA A 151 -9.25 -10.68 -10.57
CA ALA A 151 -10.39 -11.46 -10.12
C ALA A 151 -11.19 -10.74 -9.02
N GLU A 152 -10.51 -9.95 -8.18
CA GLU A 152 -11.15 -9.21 -7.08
C GLU A 152 -11.85 -7.92 -7.53
N ALA A 153 -11.29 -7.19 -8.49
CA ALA A 153 -11.74 -5.83 -8.83
C ALA A 153 -11.83 -5.53 -10.33
N GLY A 154 -11.32 -6.41 -11.19
CA GLY A 154 -11.23 -6.19 -12.62
C GLY A 154 -10.11 -5.24 -13.01
N HIS A 155 -10.07 -4.89 -14.30
CA HIS A 155 -9.15 -3.89 -14.83
C HIS A 155 -9.47 -2.52 -14.24
N ASP A 156 -8.45 -1.77 -13.81
CA ASP A 156 -8.57 -0.45 -13.20
C ASP A 156 -9.57 -0.36 -12.03
N GLY A 157 -9.81 -1.47 -11.35
CA GLY A 157 -10.64 -1.52 -10.17
C GLY A 157 -9.83 -1.31 -8.89
N ALA A 158 -10.38 -0.53 -7.95
CA ALA A 158 -9.79 -0.33 -6.64
C ALA A 158 -10.00 -1.56 -5.76
N CYS A 159 -8.92 -2.24 -5.40
CA CYS A 159 -8.91 -3.36 -4.46
C CYS A 159 -8.23 -2.95 -3.15
N LYS A 160 -8.95 -3.04 -2.04
CA LYS A 160 -8.42 -2.75 -0.70
C LYS A 160 -8.48 -4.00 0.15
N LYS A 161 -7.36 -4.40 0.72
CA LYS A 161 -7.26 -5.47 1.71
C LYS A 161 -6.89 -4.89 3.09
N VAL A 162 -7.42 -5.49 4.12
CA VAL A 162 -7.14 -5.10 5.51
C VAL A 162 -6.74 -6.34 6.29
N VAL A 163 -5.57 -6.28 6.88
CA VAL A 163 -5.03 -7.37 7.71
C VAL A 163 -4.58 -6.85 9.06
N ASN A 164 -4.53 -7.72 10.06
CA ASN A 164 -3.99 -7.39 11.38
C ASN A 164 -2.64 -8.09 11.55
N ALA A 165 -1.70 -7.39 12.15
CA ALA A 165 -0.35 -7.88 12.39
C ALA A 165 0.13 -7.53 13.80
N VAL A 166 0.96 -8.40 14.36
CA VAL A 166 1.66 -8.15 15.62
C VAL A 166 3.11 -7.84 15.30
N VAL A 167 3.62 -6.74 15.83
CA VAL A 167 5.02 -6.35 15.70
C VAL A 167 5.76 -6.70 16.97
N LYS A 168 6.92 -7.34 16.78
CA LYS A 168 7.93 -7.58 17.81
C LYS A 168 9.29 -7.21 17.22
N GLY A 169 10.05 -6.39 17.94
CA GLY A 169 11.36 -5.94 17.48
C GLY A 169 11.34 -4.63 16.69
N GLY A 170 10.27 -3.82 16.84
CA GLY A 170 10.29 -2.42 16.41
C GLY A 170 10.12 -2.17 14.91
N VAL A 171 9.86 -3.20 14.09
CA VAL A 171 9.71 -3.03 12.64
C VAL A 171 8.54 -3.86 12.12
N LEU A 172 7.62 -3.20 11.40
CA LEU A 172 6.60 -3.88 10.59
C LEU A 172 7.14 -4.09 9.17
N LYS A 173 7.12 -5.34 8.72
CA LYS A 173 7.61 -5.76 7.42
C LYS A 173 6.44 -6.12 6.51
N ILE A 174 6.48 -5.70 5.25
CA ILE A 174 5.57 -6.15 4.21
C ILE A 174 6.42 -6.72 3.09
N ASP A 175 6.19 -7.98 2.75
CA ASP A 175 6.94 -8.74 1.76
C ASP A 175 6.00 -9.41 0.77
N PHE A 176 6.52 -9.73 -0.42
CA PHE A 176 5.84 -10.45 -1.48
C PHE A 176 6.63 -11.75 -1.75
N PRO A 177 6.47 -12.77 -0.88
CA PRO A 177 7.37 -13.93 -0.86
C PRO A 177 7.24 -14.80 -2.11
N GLU A 178 6.05 -14.92 -2.67
CA GLU A 178 5.80 -15.68 -3.89
C GLU A 178 5.05 -14.86 -4.92
N VAL A 179 5.49 -14.93 -6.18
CA VAL A 179 4.83 -14.35 -7.34
C VAL A 179 4.67 -15.44 -8.38
N LYS A 180 3.48 -16.06 -8.41
CA LYS A 180 3.17 -17.20 -9.29
C LYS A 180 2.97 -16.76 -10.73
N ALA A 181 2.34 -15.60 -10.95
CA ALA A 181 2.10 -15.05 -12.27
C ALA A 181 2.31 -13.53 -12.29
N GLY A 182 2.76 -12.98 -13.41
CA GLY A 182 2.96 -11.56 -13.59
C GLY A 182 4.04 -10.98 -12.67
N GLN A 183 3.70 -9.89 -12.01
CA GLN A 183 4.53 -9.19 -11.01
C GLN A 183 3.63 -8.74 -9.87
N ALA A 184 4.09 -8.84 -8.64
CA ALA A 184 3.42 -8.20 -7.51
C ALA A 184 3.40 -6.68 -7.72
N LEU A 185 2.35 -6.02 -7.27
CA LEU A 185 2.26 -4.56 -7.27
C LEU A 185 1.50 -4.08 -6.03
N ILE A 186 1.70 -2.82 -5.66
CA ILE A 186 0.98 -2.17 -4.57
C ILE A 186 0.92 -0.66 -4.80
N CYS A 187 -0.25 -0.07 -4.58
CA CYS A 187 -0.51 1.36 -4.81
C CYS A 187 -0.41 2.19 -3.53
N GLY A 188 -0.84 1.63 -2.40
CA GLY A 188 -0.80 2.35 -1.14
C GLY A 188 -0.72 1.43 0.07
N ILE A 189 -0.13 1.96 1.15
CA ILE A 189 -0.02 1.26 2.43
C ILE A 189 -0.43 2.23 3.54
N ALA A 190 -1.34 1.81 4.42
CA ALA A 190 -1.62 2.54 5.64
C ALA A 190 -1.47 1.62 6.86
N ILE A 191 -0.83 2.13 7.91
CA ILE A 191 -0.55 1.40 9.15
C ILE A 191 -1.14 2.18 10.31
N ALA A 192 -2.00 1.52 11.07
CA ALA A 192 -2.66 2.11 12.22
C ALA A 192 -2.54 1.23 13.47
N SER A 193 -2.40 1.87 14.63
CA SER A 193 -2.44 1.23 15.95
C SER A 193 -3.79 1.45 16.61
N ALA A 194 -4.31 0.44 17.32
CA ALA A 194 -5.51 0.58 18.16
C ALA A 194 -5.25 1.39 19.45
N ALA A 195 -3.99 1.49 19.88
CA ALA A 195 -3.59 2.31 21.04
C ALA A 195 -3.08 3.68 20.55
N SER A 196 -3.14 4.70 21.42
CA SER A 196 -2.40 5.94 21.21
C SER A 196 -0.90 5.63 21.38
N VAL A 197 -0.22 5.41 20.27
CA VAL A 197 1.22 5.17 20.26
C VAL A 197 1.90 6.51 20.00
N GLU A 198 2.78 6.92 20.90
CA GLU A 198 3.66 8.07 20.64
C GLU A 198 4.49 7.80 19.39
N PRO A 199 4.51 8.74 18.43
CA PRO A 199 5.33 8.59 17.25
C PRO A 199 6.80 8.39 17.63
N VAL A 200 7.46 7.42 17.02
CA VAL A 200 8.91 7.28 17.16
C VAL A 200 9.54 8.55 16.59
N ALA A 201 10.17 9.35 17.45
CA ALA A 201 10.87 10.55 17.03
C ALA A 201 11.99 10.15 16.08
N ASN A 202 11.80 10.44 14.80
CA ASN A 202 12.80 10.20 13.79
C ASN A 202 13.91 11.24 13.93
N GLN A 203 15.07 10.82 14.37
CA GLN A 203 16.27 11.66 14.30
C GLN A 203 16.62 11.90 12.83
N GLY A 204 16.15 13.04 12.33
CA GLY A 204 16.59 13.66 11.10
C GLY A 204 15.95 13.18 9.81
N ALA A 205 14.70 13.53 9.54
CA ALA A 205 14.11 13.94 8.27
C ALA A 205 12.58 14.06 8.40
N ASP A 206 12.00 15.01 7.69
CA ASP A 206 10.59 15.40 7.68
C ASP A 206 9.62 14.23 7.32
N CYS A 207 9.33 13.40 8.29
CA CYS A 207 8.23 12.46 8.19
C CYS A 207 7.03 13.10 8.87
N LEU A 208 6.06 13.55 8.11
CA LEU A 208 4.81 14.09 8.62
C LEU A 208 4.04 12.96 9.30
N LEU A 209 4.14 12.90 10.61
CA LEU A 209 3.32 12.05 11.46
C LEU A 209 2.00 12.78 11.68
N TYR A 210 0.91 12.28 11.14
CA TYR A 210 -0.39 12.86 11.35
C TYR A 210 -1.14 12.12 12.45
N THR A 211 -1.30 12.80 13.58
CA THR A 211 -2.38 12.50 14.52
C THR A 211 -3.62 13.24 14.01
N SER A 212 -4.68 12.54 13.69
CA SER A 212 -5.96 13.19 13.40
C SER A 212 -6.42 13.90 14.64
N PRO A 213 -6.75 15.20 14.60
CA PRO A 213 -7.34 15.89 15.74
C PRO A 213 -8.66 15.22 16.11
N SER A 214 -8.86 14.99 17.41
CA SER A 214 -10.12 14.50 17.95
C SER A 214 -11.24 15.49 17.63
N PRO A 215 -12.47 15.04 17.33
CA PRO A 215 -13.62 15.91 17.11
C PRO A 215 -13.97 16.83 18.29
N ARG A 216 -13.31 16.68 19.45
CA ARG A 216 -13.56 17.47 20.67
C ARG A 216 -12.80 18.80 20.73
N ASP A 217 -11.85 19.04 19.79
CA ASP A 217 -11.03 20.25 19.82
C ASP A 217 -11.56 21.36 18.91
N ARG A 218 -12.83 21.32 18.56
CA ARG A 218 -13.55 22.44 17.91
C ARG A 218 -14.59 23.00 18.87
N SER A 219 -14.17 23.88 19.74
CA SER A 219 -15.00 24.86 20.42
C SER A 219 -14.68 26.27 19.91
#